data_96141b5df8e5cc6fa44664e72d36a35f
#
_entry.id   96141b5df8e5cc6fa44664e72d36a35f
#
_cell.length_a   1.000
_cell.length_b   1.000
_cell.length_c   1.000
_cell.angle_alpha   90.00
_cell.angle_beta   90.00
_cell.angle_gamma   90.00
#
_symmetry.space_group_name_H-M   'P 1'
#
loop_
_entity.id
_entity.type
_entity.pdbx_description
1 polymer ?
#
loop_
_entity_poly.entity_id
_entity_poly.type
_entity_poly.pdbx_seq_one_letter_code
_entity_poly.pdbx_strand_id
1 'polypeptide(L)'
;YFASFHVFLFASAFSDDINRPLDEQDWYHGAIPRLEVQELLKHDGDFLVRKSQEKQGYVLSVQWDGSCKHFLIQDTDNFYRLDGEGFPSIPLLIHHLLSSQQHITKRSNVVLKKPILKDKWNLEHDDVALGPLIGRGNFGEVYRGRLISENTSVAVKTCRENLAPEHKSKFLMEARILKQYDHPNIVKLIGVCTQKQPIYIIMELIQGGDFLTFLRNEGHSLTTKLLVKMTENVAAGMEYLESKKCIHRDLAARNCLVAENNVVKISDFGMSRQRDDGVYSTEGGLRQIPVKWTAPEALNYGRYTTESDVWSFGILLWETFSLGMTPYTSMSNQQTREEVDKGYRMSAPQNCPVEISRMMSSCWQYDPKNRPGFKKLRSELSVIYKKIT
;
A
#
# COMPACT_ATOMS: atom_id res chain seq x y z
N TYR A 1 40.63 1.69 -3.64
CA TYR A 1 40.60 2.21 -5.02
C TYR A 1 39.17 2.18 -5.63
N PHE A 2 38.32 1.21 -5.32
CA PHE A 2 36.94 1.17 -5.87
C PHE A 2 36.00 2.18 -5.22
N ALA A 3 36.14 2.48 -3.94
CA ALA A 3 35.27 3.43 -3.24
C ALA A 3 35.53 4.89 -3.68
N SER A 4 36.75 5.21 -4.03
CA SER A 4 37.17 6.55 -4.52
C SER A 4 36.58 6.86 -5.91
N PHE A 5 36.44 5.83 -6.76
CA PHE A 5 35.95 5.99 -8.13
C PHE A 5 34.43 6.22 -8.17
N HIS A 6 33.68 5.58 -7.25
CA HIS A 6 32.24 5.79 -7.12
C HIS A 6 31.88 7.20 -6.62
N VAL A 7 32.62 7.72 -5.66
CA VAL A 7 32.42 9.09 -5.15
C VAL A 7 32.74 10.12 -6.24
N PHE A 8 33.73 9.88 -7.10
CA PHE A 8 34.08 10.76 -8.21
C PHE A 8 33.02 10.78 -9.32
N LEU A 9 32.42 9.63 -9.63
CA LEU A 9 31.34 9.52 -10.63
C LEU A 9 30.07 10.23 -10.14
N PHE A 10 29.74 10.12 -8.86
CA PHE A 10 28.60 10.82 -8.27
C PHE A 10 28.84 12.33 -8.18
N ALA A 11 30.05 12.77 -7.86
CA ALA A 11 30.39 14.17 -7.81
C ALA A 11 30.34 14.85 -9.19
N SER A 12 30.69 14.14 -10.26
CA SER A 12 30.60 14.68 -11.63
C SER A 12 29.16 14.78 -12.13
N ALA A 13 28.29 13.81 -11.82
CA ALA A 13 26.87 13.88 -12.12
C ALA A 13 26.15 14.96 -11.29
N PHE A 14 26.64 15.27 -10.09
CA PHE A 14 26.09 16.32 -9.24
C PHE A 14 26.48 17.74 -9.66
N SER A 15 27.58 17.92 -10.41
CA SER A 15 28.06 19.24 -10.81
C SER A 15 27.14 19.93 -11.84
N ASP A 16 26.46 19.16 -12.67
CA ASP A 16 25.56 19.70 -13.70
C ASP A 16 24.20 20.15 -13.14
N ASP A 17 23.80 19.63 -11.97
CA ASP A 17 22.50 19.86 -11.34
C ASP A 17 22.54 20.93 -10.23
N ILE A 18 23.70 21.44 -9.86
CA ILE A 18 23.89 22.34 -8.71
C ILE A 18 23.08 23.65 -8.83
N ASN A 19 22.78 24.08 -10.05
CA ASN A 19 22.04 25.29 -10.36
C ASN A 19 20.53 25.09 -10.47
N ARG A 20 20.06 23.83 -10.40
CA ARG A 20 18.63 23.55 -10.40
C ARG A 20 18.01 23.87 -9.04
N PRO A 21 16.78 24.38 -9.00
CA PRO A 21 16.05 24.58 -7.75
C PRO A 21 15.95 23.29 -6.94
N LEU A 22 15.80 23.44 -5.61
CA LEU A 22 15.69 22.30 -4.70
C LEU A 22 14.59 21.31 -5.09
N ASP A 23 13.44 21.79 -5.47
CA ASP A 23 12.29 20.98 -5.86
C ASP A 23 12.49 20.15 -7.14
N GLU A 24 13.48 20.51 -7.96
CA GLU A 24 13.90 19.76 -9.14
C GLU A 24 15.04 18.76 -8.86
N GLN A 25 15.59 18.77 -7.66
CA GLN A 25 16.66 17.83 -7.29
C GLN A 25 16.10 16.42 -7.02
N ASP A 26 16.73 15.39 -7.59
CA ASP A 26 16.25 14.01 -7.47
C ASP A 26 16.38 13.43 -6.05
N TRP A 27 17.24 14.01 -5.23
CA TRP A 27 17.43 13.64 -3.81
C TRP A 27 16.55 14.47 -2.85
N TYR A 28 15.74 15.40 -3.35
CA TYR A 28 14.73 16.10 -2.57
C TYR A 28 13.39 15.37 -2.66
N HIS A 29 12.93 14.82 -1.54
CA HIS A 29 11.74 13.98 -1.47
C HIS A 29 10.48 14.73 -1.01
N GLY A 30 10.54 16.06 -0.90
CA GLY A 30 9.39 16.88 -0.56
C GLY A 30 8.86 16.63 0.84
N ALA A 31 7.57 16.49 0.98
CA ALA A 31 6.84 16.45 2.25
C ALA A 31 6.70 15.03 2.85
N ILE A 32 7.59 14.11 2.54
CA ILE A 32 7.50 12.76 3.12
C ILE A 32 7.67 12.78 4.64
N PRO A 33 6.92 11.93 5.38
CA PRO A 33 7.07 11.85 6.83
C PRO A 33 8.42 11.25 7.23
N ARG A 34 8.87 11.61 8.42
CA ARG A 34 10.14 11.11 8.99
C ARG A 34 10.23 9.58 9.00
N LEU A 35 9.14 8.92 9.29
CA LEU A 35 9.10 7.45 9.33
C LEU A 35 9.32 6.82 7.95
N GLU A 36 8.91 7.48 6.87
CA GLU A 36 9.12 7.01 5.50
C GLU A 36 10.60 6.97 5.13
N VAL A 37 11.40 7.88 5.69
CA VAL A 37 12.84 7.95 5.45
C VAL A 37 13.55 6.66 5.86
N GLN A 38 13.12 6.02 6.94
CA GLN A 38 13.69 4.76 7.41
C GLN A 38 13.55 3.62 6.40
N GLU A 39 12.50 3.68 5.58
CA GLU A 39 12.29 2.71 4.50
C GLU A 39 13.18 2.97 3.29
N LEU A 40 13.65 4.18 3.12
CA LEU A 40 14.44 4.61 1.96
C LEU A 40 15.95 4.52 2.20
N LEU A 41 16.42 4.89 3.38
CA LEU A 41 17.86 4.93 3.73
C LEU A 41 18.28 3.60 4.36
N LYS A 42 19.26 2.91 3.79
CA LYS A 42 19.66 1.55 4.21
C LYS A 42 21.11 1.44 4.65
N HIS A 43 22.02 2.18 4.05
CA HIS A 43 23.45 2.08 4.28
C HIS A 43 24.03 3.38 4.85
N ASP A 44 25.09 3.27 5.63
CA ASP A 44 25.78 4.44 6.20
C ASP A 44 26.19 5.43 5.11
N GLY A 45 25.75 6.68 5.28
CA GLY A 45 25.99 7.75 4.33
C GLY A 45 24.89 7.92 3.28
N ASP A 46 23.90 7.03 3.21
CA ASP A 46 22.69 7.27 2.43
C ASP A 46 21.95 8.49 2.96
N PHE A 47 21.59 9.42 2.08
CA PHE A 47 20.94 10.65 2.50
C PHE A 47 19.86 11.13 1.52
N LEU A 48 18.99 11.97 2.02
CA LEU A 48 18.02 12.75 1.26
C LEU A 48 17.68 14.05 2.00
N VAL A 49 17.08 14.99 1.30
CA VAL A 49 16.51 16.20 1.89
C VAL A 49 14.99 16.13 1.78
N ARG A 50 14.31 16.58 2.81
CA ARG A 50 12.85 16.64 2.88
C ARG A 50 12.39 17.93 3.54
N LYS A 51 11.09 18.24 3.39
CA LYS A 51 10.47 19.35 4.10
C LYS A 51 9.86 18.84 5.40
N SER A 52 10.26 19.41 6.52
CA SER A 52 9.69 19.04 7.82
C SER A 52 8.26 19.55 7.95
N GLN A 53 7.41 18.71 8.55
CA GLN A 53 6.03 19.08 8.89
C GLN A 53 5.90 19.52 10.36
N GLU A 54 6.80 19.05 11.20
CA GLU A 54 6.82 19.36 12.64
C GLU A 54 7.52 20.69 12.93
N LYS A 55 8.56 20.99 12.15
CA LYS A 55 9.34 22.23 12.24
C LYS A 55 9.33 22.89 10.87
N GLN A 56 8.99 24.16 10.79
CA GLN A 56 9.09 24.88 9.53
C GLN A 56 10.55 24.84 9.04
N GLY A 57 10.76 24.28 7.85
CA GLY A 57 12.08 24.21 7.26
C GLY A 57 12.40 22.87 6.61
N TYR A 58 13.64 22.77 6.16
CA TYR A 58 14.16 21.59 5.47
C TYR A 58 15.04 20.77 6.40
N VAL A 59 15.03 19.45 6.19
CA VAL A 59 15.79 18.51 6.98
C VAL A 59 16.65 17.65 6.07
N LEU A 60 17.93 17.54 6.40
CA LEU A 60 18.84 16.55 5.84
C LEU A 60 18.76 15.29 6.70
N SER A 61 18.32 14.20 6.08
CA SER A 61 18.22 12.89 6.72
C SER A 61 19.31 11.97 6.21
N VAL A 62 20.07 11.34 7.11
CA VAL A 62 21.22 10.52 6.79
C VAL A 62 21.19 9.24 7.60
N GLN A 63 21.41 8.09 6.95
CA GLN A 63 21.64 6.82 7.65
C GLN A 63 23.06 6.78 8.19
N TRP A 64 23.19 6.48 9.47
CA TRP A 64 24.52 6.37 10.10
C TRP A 64 24.45 5.53 11.36
N ASP A 65 25.37 4.57 11.47
CA ASP A 65 25.50 3.71 12.65
C ASP A 65 24.17 3.10 13.09
N GLY A 66 23.50 2.44 12.15
CA GLY A 66 22.28 1.68 12.39
C GLY A 66 21.01 2.51 12.59
N SER A 67 21.07 3.84 12.44
CA SER A 67 19.87 4.68 12.60
C SER A 67 19.86 5.89 11.67
N CYS A 68 18.66 6.40 11.37
CA CYS A 68 18.51 7.65 10.63
C CYS A 68 18.75 8.85 11.55
N LYS A 69 19.68 9.71 11.15
CA LYS A 69 19.95 11.00 11.78
C LYS A 69 19.26 12.10 10.99
N HIS A 70 18.67 13.08 11.68
CA HIS A 70 17.92 14.15 11.04
C HIS A 70 18.48 15.50 11.48
N PHE A 71 18.99 16.28 10.52
CA PHE A 71 19.61 17.57 10.74
C PHE A 71 18.73 18.67 10.16
N LEU A 72 18.24 19.57 11.02
CA LEU A 72 17.50 20.74 10.56
C LEU A 72 18.46 21.70 9.86
N ILE A 73 18.16 22.04 8.61
CA ILE A 73 18.92 23.03 7.85
C ILE A 73 18.46 24.42 8.31
N GLN A 74 19.39 25.21 8.81
CA GLN A 74 19.13 26.57 9.25
C GLN A 74 19.07 27.51 8.04
N ASP A 75 18.02 28.31 7.98
CA ASP A 75 17.82 29.37 6.98
C ASP A 75 17.89 30.73 7.69
N THR A 76 19.05 31.34 7.68
CA THR A 76 19.34 32.59 8.37
C THR A 76 20.19 33.51 7.48
N ASP A 77 19.86 34.80 7.45
CA ASP A 77 20.60 35.81 6.71
C ASP A 77 20.77 35.50 5.22
N ASN A 78 19.76 34.90 4.59
CA ASN A 78 19.78 34.43 3.20
C ASN A 78 20.78 33.30 2.90
N PHE A 79 21.23 32.59 3.91
CA PHE A 79 22.12 31.44 3.77
C PHE A 79 21.53 30.21 4.43
N TYR A 80 21.85 29.06 3.82
CA TYR A 80 21.51 27.74 4.36
C TYR A 80 22.76 27.13 4.97
N ARG A 81 22.65 26.70 6.22
CA ARG A 81 23.76 26.11 6.95
C ARG A 81 23.32 25.00 7.89
N LEU A 82 24.27 24.15 8.25
CA LEU A 82 24.10 23.20 9.35
C LEU A 82 24.91 23.67 10.56
N ASP A 83 26.18 23.32 10.65
CA ASP A 83 27.04 23.69 11.78
C ASP A 83 28.33 24.38 11.31
N GLY A 84 28.25 25.14 10.26
CA GLY A 84 29.46 25.75 9.68
C GLY A 84 29.11 26.84 8.69
N GLU A 85 29.80 26.82 7.57
CA GLU A 85 29.65 27.78 6.48
C GLU A 85 28.25 27.77 5.90
N GLY A 86 27.72 28.96 5.61
CA GLY A 86 26.42 29.13 4.95
C GLY A 86 26.54 29.16 3.44
N PHE A 87 25.54 28.66 2.75
CA PHE A 87 25.44 28.58 1.29
C PHE A 87 24.19 29.26 0.77
N PRO A 88 24.23 29.88 -0.41
CA PRO A 88 23.06 30.58 -0.97
C PRO A 88 21.89 29.65 -1.30
N SER A 89 22.13 28.35 -1.44
CA SER A 89 21.09 27.36 -1.72
C SER A 89 21.39 26.04 -1.02
N ILE A 90 20.35 25.24 -0.82
CA ILE A 90 20.49 23.87 -0.26
C ILE A 90 21.28 22.97 -1.22
N PRO A 91 21.06 22.97 -2.55
CA PRO A 91 21.90 22.20 -3.47
C PRO A 91 23.41 22.49 -3.33
N LEU A 92 23.80 23.77 -3.13
CA LEU A 92 25.19 24.13 -2.89
C LEU A 92 25.73 23.59 -1.58
N LEU A 93 24.94 23.66 -0.51
CA LEU A 93 25.29 23.09 0.79
C LEU A 93 25.53 21.56 0.68
N ILE A 94 24.62 20.86 0.04
CA ILE A 94 24.72 19.39 -0.13
C ILE A 94 25.92 19.01 -1.00
N HIS A 95 26.15 19.74 -2.10
CA HIS A 95 27.31 19.53 -2.95
C HIS A 95 28.63 19.69 -2.18
N HIS A 96 28.72 20.73 -1.37
CA HIS A 96 29.90 20.97 -0.52
C HIS A 96 30.14 19.82 0.47
N LEU A 97 29.10 19.39 1.20
CA LEU A 97 29.19 18.28 2.15
C LEU A 97 29.58 16.97 1.50
N LEU A 98 29.02 16.69 0.32
CA LEU A 98 29.31 15.46 -0.43
C LEU A 98 30.71 15.47 -1.01
N SER A 99 31.15 16.58 -1.63
CA SER A 99 32.47 16.67 -2.27
C SER A 99 33.62 16.79 -1.29
N SER A 100 33.44 17.52 -0.19
CA SER A 100 34.46 17.71 0.84
C SER A 100 34.61 16.53 1.79
N GLN A 101 33.59 15.68 1.90
CA GLN A 101 33.54 14.59 2.88
C GLN A 101 33.72 15.07 4.33
N GLN A 102 33.34 16.31 4.59
CA GLN A 102 33.34 16.85 5.95
C GLN A 102 32.22 16.24 6.78
N HIS A 103 32.42 16.19 8.09
CA HIS A 103 31.35 15.87 9.02
C HIS A 103 30.21 16.89 8.90
N ILE A 104 28.98 16.42 8.96
CA ILE A 104 27.80 17.29 8.81
C ILE A 104 27.74 18.33 9.92
N THR A 105 28.11 17.94 11.14
CA THR A 105 28.24 18.84 12.28
C THR A 105 29.56 18.56 13.01
N LYS A 106 30.02 19.54 13.76
CA LYS A 106 31.26 19.42 14.57
C LYS A 106 31.16 18.34 15.64
N ARG A 107 29.96 17.99 16.06
CA ARG A 107 29.71 17.02 17.13
C ARG A 107 29.38 15.63 16.63
N SER A 108 29.25 15.46 15.35
CA SER A 108 28.92 14.15 14.74
C SER A 108 30.07 13.69 13.85
N ASN A 109 30.17 12.38 13.66
CA ASN A 109 31.06 11.78 12.69
C ASN A 109 30.37 11.40 11.38
N VAL A 110 29.16 11.91 11.18
CA VAL A 110 28.30 11.59 10.03
C VAL A 110 28.80 12.28 8.77
N VAL A 111 28.90 11.53 7.69
CA VAL A 111 29.39 11.98 6.38
C VAL A 111 28.40 11.57 5.30
N LEU A 112 28.17 12.45 4.31
CA LEU A 112 27.36 12.12 3.15
C LEU A 112 28.14 11.22 2.18
N LYS A 113 27.50 10.14 1.72
CA LYS A 113 28.12 9.21 0.75
C LYS A 113 27.30 9.03 -0.51
N LYS A 114 25.99 8.78 -0.37
CA LYS A 114 25.13 8.44 -1.49
C LYS A 114 23.78 9.15 -1.38
N PRO A 115 23.41 9.99 -2.36
CA PRO A 115 22.06 10.53 -2.44
C PRO A 115 21.09 9.42 -2.81
N ILE A 116 19.96 9.35 -2.09
CA ILE A 116 18.88 8.46 -2.42
C ILE A 116 17.88 9.23 -3.28
N LEU A 117 17.76 8.80 -4.52
CA LEU A 117 16.98 9.50 -5.53
C LEU A 117 15.51 9.08 -5.47
N LYS A 118 14.61 9.98 -5.85
CA LYS A 118 13.21 9.65 -6.12
C LYS A 118 13.14 8.58 -7.20
N ASP A 119 12.26 7.62 -7.03
CA ASP A 119 12.10 6.53 -7.98
C ASP A 119 11.21 6.90 -9.18
N LYS A 120 11.05 5.98 -10.14
CA LYS A 120 10.22 6.16 -11.33
C LYS A 120 8.73 6.40 -11.05
N TRP A 121 8.28 6.06 -9.85
CA TRP A 121 6.89 6.24 -9.41
C TRP A 121 6.59 7.67 -8.96
N ASN A 122 7.60 8.48 -8.74
CA ASN A 122 7.44 9.84 -8.28
C ASN A 122 6.87 10.72 -9.41
N LEU A 123 5.72 11.32 -9.15
CA LEU A 123 5.05 12.28 -10.03
C LEU A 123 4.95 13.63 -9.32
N GLU A 124 4.85 14.69 -10.11
CA GLU A 124 4.55 16.03 -9.61
C GLU A 124 3.03 16.22 -9.46
N HIS A 125 2.60 17.03 -8.50
CA HIS A 125 1.18 17.33 -8.33
C HIS A 125 0.56 17.93 -9.60
N ASP A 126 1.31 18.72 -10.34
CA ASP A 126 0.88 19.33 -11.60
C ASP A 126 0.72 18.33 -12.75
N ASP A 127 1.27 17.11 -12.61
CA ASP A 127 1.05 16.02 -13.59
C ASP A 127 -0.36 15.45 -13.52
N VAL A 128 -1.11 15.78 -12.48
CA VAL A 128 -2.42 15.21 -12.19
C VAL A 128 -3.47 16.32 -12.05
N ALA A 129 -4.52 16.25 -12.86
CA ALA A 129 -5.69 17.12 -12.72
C ALA A 129 -6.75 16.40 -11.89
N LEU A 130 -7.16 16.99 -10.76
CA LEU A 130 -8.24 16.46 -9.94
C LEU A 130 -9.61 16.74 -10.56
N GLY A 131 -10.48 15.75 -10.52
CA GLY A 131 -11.88 15.82 -10.91
C GLY A 131 -12.81 15.65 -9.72
N PRO A 132 -13.98 15.03 -9.93
CA PRO A 132 -14.98 14.86 -8.88
C PRO A 132 -14.55 13.88 -7.81
N LEU A 133 -15.05 14.09 -6.59
CA LEU A 133 -14.93 13.15 -5.47
C LEU A 133 -15.68 11.87 -5.80
N ILE A 134 -15.02 10.72 -5.64
CA ILE A 134 -15.63 9.40 -5.89
C ILE A 134 -15.67 8.50 -4.65
N GLY A 135 -15.01 8.87 -3.56
CA GLY A 135 -15.02 8.10 -2.34
C GLY A 135 -14.28 8.77 -1.20
N ARG A 136 -14.37 8.14 -0.02
CA ARG A 136 -13.63 8.55 1.17
C ARG A 136 -12.98 7.33 1.80
N GLY A 137 -11.70 7.44 2.13
CA GLY A 137 -10.94 6.40 2.82
C GLY A 137 -10.60 6.79 4.25
N ASN A 138 -9.86 5.92 4.92
CA ASN A 138 -9.43 6.13 6.31
C ASN A 138 -8.49 7.33 6.47
N PHE A 139 -7.73 7.68 5.45
CA PHE A 139 -6.70 8.72 5.49
C PHE A 139 -7.09 10.02 4.80
N GLY A 140 -8.12 9.99 3.97
CA GLY A 140 -8.54 11.15 3.20
C GLY A 140 -9.57 10.81 2.14
N GLU A 141 -9.64 11.63 1.12
CA GLU A 141 -10.63 11.54 0.05
C GLU A 141 -10.04 10.88 -1.19
N VAL A 142 -10.90 10.28 -2.00
CA VAL A 142 -10.53 9.68 -3.28
C VAL A 142 -11.24 10.44 -4.39
N TYR A 143 -10.46 10.90 -5.37
CA TYR A 143 -10.95 11.66 -6.51
C TYR A 143 -10.75 10.88 -7.80
N ARG A 144 -11.67 11.07 -8.74
CA ARG A 144 -11.37 10.82 -10.14
C ARG A 144 -10.43 11.92 -10.61
N GLY A 145 -9.40 11.56 -11.36
CA GLY A 145 -8.44 12.50 -11.90
C GLY A 145 -8.00 12.12 -13.31
N ARG A 146 -7.09 12.89 -13.84
CA ARG A 146 -6.49 12.65 -15.14
C ARG A 146 -4.97 12.82 -15.04
N LEU A 147 -4.23 11.85 -15.51
CA LEU A 147 -2.80 11.97 -15.74
C LEU A 147 -2.60 12.74 -17.06
N ILE A 148 -2.10 13.97 -16.98
CA ILE A 148 -2.10 14.93 -18.09
C ILE A 148 -1.23 14.44 -19.25
N SER A 149 -0.03 13.93 -18.96
CA SER A 149 0.94 13.49 -19.97
C SER A 149 0.41 12.40 -20.89
N GLU A 150 -0.38 11.48 -20.34
CA GLU A 150 -0.91 10.33 -21.07
C GLU A 150 -2.40 10.46 -21.40
N ASN A 151 -3.03 11.55 -20.95
CA ASN A 151 -4.46 11.79 -21.08
C ASN A 151 -5.32 10.62 -20.58
N THR A 152 -4.89 10.00 -19.48
CA THR A 152 -5.50 8.78 -18.90
C THR A 152 -6.26 9.12 -17.65
N SER A 153 -7.45 8.57 -17.49
CA SER A 153 -8.23 8.67 -16.25
C SER A 153 -7.57 7.84 -15.14
N VAL A 154 -7.51 8.41 -13.93
CA VAL A 154 -6.87 7.81 -12.77
C VAL A 154 -7.74 7.98 -11.53
N ALA A 155 -7.50 7.16 -10.51
CA ALA A 155 -8.03 7.37 -9.16
C ALA A 155 -6.92 8.00 -8.31
N VAL A 156 -7.25 9.07 -7.60
CA VAL A 156 -6.31 9.82 -6.77
C VAL A 156 -6.73 9.68 -5.31
N LYS A 157 -5.97 8.91 -4.54
CA LYS A 157 -6.12 8.85 -3.09
C LYS A 157 -5.33 9.98 -2.46
N THR A 158 -5.97 10.76 -1.60
CA THR A 158 -5.32 11.86 -0.89
C THR A 158 -5.16 11.55 0.59
N CYS A 159 -4.14 12.12 1.20
CA CYS A 159 -3.88 12.03 2.64
C CYS A 159 -4.14 13.39 3.27
N ARG A 160 -4.97 13.44 4.31
CA ARG A 160 -5.25 14.69 5.03
C ARG A 160 -3.97 15.29 5.62
N GLU A 161 -3.79 16.58 5.47
CA GLU A 161 -2.56 17.27 5.89
C GLU A 161 -2.34 17.24 7.40
N ASN A 162 -3.41 17.27 8.18
CA ASN A 162 -3.36 17.31 9.64
C ASN A 162 -3.22 15.95 10.32
N LEU A 163 -3.04 14.87 9.57
CA LEU A 163 -2.79 13.55 10.13
C LEU A 163 -1.41 13.47 10.80
N ALA A 164 -1.32 12.67 11.86
CA ALA A 164 -0.06 12.36 12.50
C ALA A 164 0.93 11.68 11.53
N PRO A 165 2.25 11.86 11.69
CA PRO A 165 3.26 11.24 10.81
C PRO A 165 3.12 9.73 10.68
N GLU A 166 2.70 9.03 11.73
CA GLU A 166 2.46 7.58 11.73
C GLU A 166 1.36 7.19 10.74
N HIS A 167 0.28 7.97 10.68
CA HIS A 167 -0.83 7.72 9.74
C HIS A 167 -0.43 8.03 8.29
N LYS A 168 0.37 9.05 8.07
CA LYS A 168 0.92 9.37 6.74
C LYS A 168 1.85 8.27 6.24
N SER A 169 2.67 7.70 7.11
CA SER A 169 3.52 6.56 6.79
C SER A 169 2.71 5.31 6.45
N LYS A 170 1.64 5.04 7.18
CA LYS A 170 0.70 3.93 6.87
C LYS A 170 0.02 4.15 5.52
N PHE A 171 -0.38 5.37 5.20
CA PHE A 171 -0.93 5.72 3.90
C PHE A 171 0.05 5.39 2.76
N LEU A 172 1.31 5.80 2.90
CA LEU A 172 2.34 5.54 1.89
C LEU A 172 2.75 4.06 1.82
N MET A 173 2.52 3.26 2.86
CA MET A 173 2.81 1.83 2.86
C MET A 173 2.03 1.08 1.77
N GLU A 174 0.79 1.48 1.48
CA GLU A 174 0.00 0.91 0.38
C GLU A 174 0.76 1.06 -0.96
N ALA A 175 1.28 2.25 -1.23
CA ALA A 175 2.06 2.49 -2.43
C ALA A 175 3.36 1.65 -2.45
N ARG A 176 4.07 1.56 -1.35
CA ARG A 176 5.29 0.73 -1.27
C ARG A 176 5.01 -0.73 -1.61
N ILE A 177 3.92 -1.28 -1.10
CA ILE A 177 3.51 -2.65 -1.40
C ILE A 177 3.17 -2.79 -2.88
N LEU A 178 2.35 -1.90 -3.42
CA LEU A 178 1.88 -1.96 -4.81
C LEU A 178 2.98 -1.71 -5.85
N LYS A 179 4.05 -0.99 -5.50
CA LYS A 179 5.23 -0.83 -6.39
C LYS A 179 5.85 -2.16 -6.80
N GLN A 180 5.68 -3.21 -6.01
CA GLN A 180 6.29 -4.51 -6.20
C GLN A 180 5.43 -5.46 -7.02
N TYR A 181 4.15 -5.12 -7.29
CA TYR A 181 3.20 -6.06 -7.85
C TYR A 181 2.75 -5.66 -9.25
N ASP A 182 2.70 -6.66 -10.13
CA ASP A 182 2.15 -6.56 -11.47
C ASP A 182 1.38 -7.85 -11.76
N HIS A 183 0.06 -7.78 -11.64
CA HIS A 183 -0.84 -8.92 -11.86
C HIS A 183 -2.19 -8.41 -12.37
N PRO A 184 -2.82 -9.11 -13.32
CA PRO A 184 -4.10 -8.67 -13.91
C PRO A 184 -5.26 -8.58 -12.91
N ASN A 185 -5.18 -9.25 -11.76
CA ASN A 185 -6.21 -9.24 -10.74
C ASN A 185 -5.81 -8.45 -9.46
N ILE A 186 -4.82 -7.59 -9.59
CA ILE A 186 -4.42 -6.63 -8.55
C ILE A 186 -4.43 -5.24 -9.14
N VAL A 187 -5.05 -4.29 -8.45
CA VAL A 187 -5.09 -2.88 -8.88
C VAL A 187 -3.67 -2.35 -9.07
N LYS A 188 -3.46 -1.59 -10.15
CA LYS A 188 -2.16 -1.09 -10.54
C LYS A 188 -1.88 0.29 -9.96
N LEU A 189 -0.72 0.45 -9.33
CA LEU A 189 -0.19 1.74 -8.95
C LEU A 189 0.36 2.45 -10.20
N ILE A 190 0.06 3.75 -10.33
CA ILE A 190 0.59 4.61 -11.40
C ILE A 190 1.71 5.48 -10.86
N GLY A 191 1.54 6.06 -9.68
CA GLY A 191 2.58 6.89 -9.07
C GLY A 191 2.21 7.46 -7.72
N VAL A 192 3.10 8.27 -7.19
CA VAL A 192 2.97 8.94 -5.89
C VAL A 192 3.43 10.39 -6.03
N CYS A 193 2.67 11.32 -5.47
CA CYS A 193 3.03 12.74 -5.41
C CYS A 193 3.32 13.13 -3.97
N THR A 194 4.59 13.34 -3.64
CA THR A 194 5.04 13.65 -2.28
C THR A 194 5.64 15.04 -2.12
N GLN A 195 5.83 15.80 -3.21
CA GLN A 195 6.51 17.08 -3.22
C GLN A 195 5.81 18.13 -2.33
N LYS A 196 4.48 18.11 -2.35
CA LYS A 196 3.61 19.04 -1.62
C LYS A 196 2.57 18.28 -0.81
N GLN A 197 1.92 18.97 0.12
CA GLN A 197 0.68 18.50 0.73
C GLN A 197 -0.52 18.92 -0.15
N PRO A 198 -1.58 18.13 -0.19
CA PRO A 198 -1.68 16.77 0.34
C PRO A 198 -0.91 15.76 -0.53
N ILE A 199 -0.41 14.72 0.10
CA ILE A 199 0.25 13.59 -0.58
C ILE A 199 -0.81 12.82 -1.37
N TYR A 200 -0.46 12.41 -2.62
CA TYR A 200 -1.33 11.61 -3.48
C TYR A 200 -0.74 10.21 -3.72
N ILE A 201 -1.61 9.22 -3.74
CA ILE A 201 -1.35 7.92 -4.37
C ILE A 201 -2.23 7.84 -5.62
N ILE A 202 -1.59 7.67 -6.77
CA ILE A 202 -2.26 7.64 -8.08
C ILE A 202 -2.37 6.18 -8.52
N MET A 203 -3.60 5.74 -8.79
CA MET A 203 -3.91 4.38 -9.16
C MET A 203 -4.69 4.33 -10.47
N GLU A 204 -4.69 3.18 -11.14
CA GLU A 204 -5.61 2.99 -12.26
C GLU A 204 -7.06 3.21 -11.81
N LEU A 205 -7.84 3.85 -12.66
CA LEU A 205 -9.27 4.02 -12.40
C LEU A 205 -10.01 2.79 -12.91
N ILE A 206 -10.74 2.13 -12.02
CA ILE A 206 -11.55 0.97 -12.35
C ILE A 206 -13.01 1.41 -12.46
N GLN A 207 -13.60 1.27 -13.65
CA GLN A 207 -14.89 1.88 -14.02
C GLN A 207 -16.09 1.29 -13.30
N GLY A 208 -16.09 -0.02 -13.02
CA GLY A 208 -17.25 -0.72 -12.46
C GLY A 208 -17.48 -0.52 -10.97
N GLY A 209 -16.61 0.20 -10.27
CA GLY A 209 -16.68 0.41 -8.83
C GLY A 209 -16.39 -0.84 -8.02
N ASP A 210 -16.76 -0.83 -6.74
CA ASP A 210 -16.49 -1.96 -5.85
C ASP A 210 -17.41 -3.17 -6.12
N PHE A 211 -16.87 -4.35 -5.85
CA PHE A 211 -17.52 -5.62 -6.16
C PHE A 211 -18.80 -5.83 -5.34
N LEU A 212 -18.83 -5.37 -4.10
CA LEU A 212 -20.03 -5.50 -3.26
C LEU A 212 -21.22 -4.72 -3.84
N THR A 213 -21.02 -3.46 -4.17
CA THR A 213 -22.05 -2.61 -4.80
C THR A 213 -22.47 -3.19 -6.16
N PHE A 214 -21.51 -3.67 -6.94
CA PHE A 214 -21.76 -4.33 -8.21
C PHE A 214 -22.66 -5.56 -8.05
N LEU A 215 -22.40 -6.42 -7.06
CA LEU A 215 -23.23 -7.59 -6.77
C LEU A 215 -24.64 -7.21 -6.37
N ARG A 216 -24.81 -6.17 -5.57
CA ARG A 216 -26.12 -5.68 -5.12
C ARG A 216 -26.95 -5.10 -6.27
N ASN A 217 -26.31 -4.40 -7.18
CA ASN A 217 -26.98 -3.72 -8.29
C ASN A 217 -27.19 -4.64 -9.49
N GLU A 218 -26.21 -5.47 -9.85
CA GLU A 218 -26.16 -6.23 -11.09
C GLU A 218 -26.24 -7.75 -10.88
N GLY A 219 -26.08 -8.22 -9.64
CA GLY A 219 -25.90 -9.65 -9.34
C GLY A 219 -26.99 -10.56 -9.88
N HIS A 220 -28.26 -10.16 -9.78
CA HIS A 220 -29.38 -10.94 -10.23
C HIS A 220 -29.46 -11.10 -11.76
N SER A 221 -28.76 -10.30 -12.53
CA SER A 221 -28.63 -10.43 -13.99
C SER A 221 -27.39 -11.25 -14.41
N LEU A 222 -26.53 -11.63 -13.45
CA LEU A 222 -25.31 -12.39 -13.72
C LEU A 222 -25.58 -13.89 -13.67
N THR A 223 -24.93 -14.63 -14.57
CA THR A 223 -24.99 -16.11 -14.53
C THR A 223 -24.12 -16.66 -13.40
N THR A 224 -24.46 -17.85 -12.92
CA THR A 224 -23.65 -18.57 -11.96
C THR A 224 -22.21 -18.77 -12.47
N LYS A 225 -22.08 -19.09 -13.75
CA LYS A 225 -20.78 -19.25 -14.42
C LYS A 225 -19.92 -18.00 -14.29
N LEU A 226 -20.50 -16.82 -14.52
CA LEU A 226 -19.80 -15.55 -14.39
C LEU A 226 -19.40 -15.26 -12.95
N LEU A 227 -20.29 -15.55 -11.99
CA LEU A 227 -19.96 -15.41 -10.56
C LEU A 227 -18.77 -16.28 -10.17
N VAL A 228 -18.71 -17.53 -10.65
CA VAL A 228 -17.55 -18.41 -10.45
C VAL A 228 -16.30 -17.81 -11.06
N LYS A 229 -16.37 -17.26 -12.26
CA LYS A 229 -15.22 -16.61 -12.93
C LYS A 229 -14.70 -15.41 -12.13
N MET A 230 -15.60 -14.60 -11.59
CA MET A 230 -15.25 -13.44 -10.81
C MET A 230 -14.51 -13.85 -9.50
N THR A 231 -14.96 -14.92 -8.84
CA THR A 231 -14.26 -15.45 -7.66
C THR A 231 -12.92 -16.10 -8.03
N GLU A 232 -12.81 -16.72 -9.21
CA GLU A 232 -11.52 -17.21 -9.73
C GLU A 232 -10.52 -16.07 -9.91
N ASN A 233 -10.97 -14.92 -10.40
CA ASN A 233 -10.13 -13.72 -10.51
C ASN A 233 -9.53 -13.32 -9.15
N VAL A 234 -10.36 -13.31 -8.10
CA VAL A 234 -9.90 -12.99 -6.75
C VAL A 234 -8.90 -14.03 -6.25
N ALA A 235 -9.18 -15.30 -6.45
CA ALA A 235 -8.27 -16.39 -6.08
C ALA A 235 -6.92 -16.29 -6.82
N ALA A 236 -6.93 -15.89 -8.09
CA ALA A 236 -5.71 -15.68 -8.88
C ALA A 236 -4.86 -14.52 -8.31
N GLY A 237 -5.49 -13.41 -7.97
CA GLY A 237 -4.81 -12.29 -7.29
C GLY A 237 -4.23 -12.71 -5.94
N MET A 238 -4.98 -13.45 -5.14
CA MET A 238 -4.54 -13.94 -3.83
C MET A 238 -3.43 -14.99 -3.94
N GLU A 239 -3.44 -15.84 -4.96
CA GLU A 239 -2.33 -16.77 -5.25
C GLU A 239 -1.04 -16.00 -5.51
N TYR A 240 -1.12 -14.92 -6.28
CA TYR A 240 0.02 -14.05 -6.53
C TYR A 240 0.53 -13.39 -5.23
N LEU A 241 -0.37 -12.86 -4.38
CA LEU A 241 0.01 -12.28 -3.09
C LEU A 241 0.66 -13.31 -2.17
N GLU A 242 0.11 -14.52 -2.12
CA GLU A 242 0.70 -15.65 -1.38
C GLU A 242 2.14 -15.91 -1.83
N SER A 243 2.39 -15.94 -3.15
CA SER A 243 3.73 -16.12 -3.72
C SER A 243 4.71 -15.01 -3.33
N LYS A 244 4.20 -13.83 -3.03
CA LYS A 244 4.97 -12.65 -2.59
C LYS A 244 5.04 -12.50 -1.07
N LYS A 245 4.49 -13.46 -0.32
CA LYS A 245 4.40 -13.42 1.15
C LYS A 245 3.70 -12.17 1.67
N CYS A 246 2.71 -11.70 0.92
CA CYS A 246 1.86 -10.58 1.28
C CYS A 246 0.55 -11.09 1.89
N ILE A 247 0.25 -10.64 3.08
CA ILE A 247 -1.02 -10.89 3.77
C ILE A 247 -1.90 -9.67 3.57
N HIS A 248 -3.07 -9.85 2.97
CA HIS A 248 -3.96 -8.71 2.67
C HIS A 248 -4.60 -8.16 3.95
N ARG A 249 -5.11 -9.02 4.82
CA ARG A 249 -5.74 -8.74 6.12
C ARG A 249 -7.13 -8.10 6.05
N ASP A 250 -7.62 -7.69 4.89
CA ASP A 250 -8.95 -7.07 4.73
C ASP A 250 -9.62 -7.50 3.42
N LEU A 251 -9.48 -8.78 3.08
CA LEU A 251 -10.12 -9.33 1.87
C LEU A 251 -11.64 -9.42 2.06
N ALA A 252 -12.35 -8.69 1.25
CA ALA A 252 -13.81 -8.62 1.23
C ALA A 252 -14.28 -8.08 -0.13
N ALA A 253 -15.52 -8.32 -0.49
CA ALA A 253 -16.07 -7.84 -1.76
C ALA A 253 -16.00 -6.30 -1.88
N ARG A 254 -16.19 -5.56 -0.79
CA ARG A 254 -16.06 -4.09 -0.77
C ARG A 254 -14.67 -3.60 -1.14
N ASN A 255 -13.64 -4.43 -0.96
CA ASN A 255 -12.23 -4.11 -1.23
C ASN A 255 -11.73 -4.70 -2.55
N CYS A 256 -12.62 -5.19 -3.40
CA CYS A 256 -12.33 -5.57 -4.77
C CYS A 256 -13.03 -4.61 -5.72
N LEU A 257 -12.48 -4.43 -6.91
CA LEU A 257 -13.01 -3.55 -7.95
C LEU A 257 -13.35 -4.36 -9.19
N VAL A 258 -14.37 -3.93 -9.93
CA VAL A 258 -14.84 -4.58 -11.15
C VAL A 258 -14.40 -3.77 -12.36
N ALA A 259 -13.49 -4.33 -13.15
CA ALA A 259 -12.99 -3.76 -14.39
C ALA A 259 -13.86 -4.18 -15.58
N GLU A 260 -13.46 -3.74 -16.78
CA GLU A 260 -14.09 -4.15 -18.04
C GLU A 260 -14.15 -5.67 -18.17
N ASN A 261 -15.16 -6.17 -18.86
CA ASN A 261 -15.42 -7.60 -19.04
C ASN A 261 -15.61 -8.37 -17.71
N ASN A 262 -16.10 -7.68 -16.68
CA ASN A 262 -16.34 -8.23 -15.34
C ASN A 262 -15.11 -8.87 -14.70
N VAL A 263 -13.93 -8.37 -15.01
CA VAL A 263 -12.69 -8.79 -14.36
C VAL A 263 -12.60 -8.15 -12.99
N VAL A 264 -12.43 -8.97 -11.96
CA VAL A 264 -12.27 -8.49 -10.58
C VAL A 264 -10.80 -8.27 -10.25
N LYS A 265 -10.51 -7.14 -9.64
CA LYS A 265 -9.17 -6.78 -9.14
C LYS A 265 -9.21 -6.51 -7.65
N ILE A 266 -8.25 -7.10 -6.94
CA ILE A 266 -8.08 -6.85 -5.50
C ILE A 266 -7.52 -5.44 -5.31
N SER A 267 -8.10 -4.70 -4.38
CA SER A 267 -7.66 -3.36 -4.01
C SER A 267 -7.57 -3.19 -2.50
N ASP A 268 -7.33 -1.97 -2.04
CA ASP A 268 -7.27 -1.57 -0.63
C ASP A 268 -6.22 -2.36 0.17
N PHE A 269 -4.95 -2.02 -0.07
CA PHE A 269 -3.80 -2.62 0.59
C PHE A 269 -3.38 -1.89 1.88
N GLY A 270 -4.22 -1.00 2.41
CA GLY A 270 -3.92 -0.19 3.59
C GLY A 270 -3.65 -0.99 4.86
N MET A 271 -4.23 -2.19 4.98
CA MET A 271 -3.98 -3.12 6.09
C MET A 271 -2.95 -4.20 5.75
N SER A 272 -2.51 -4.29 4.51
CA SER A 272 -1.63 -5.37 4.04
C SER A 272 -0.26 -5.32 4.69
N ARG A 273 0.36 -6.49 4.85
CA ARG A 273 1.71 -6.65 5.41
C ARG A 273 2.48 -7.68 4.60
N GLN A 274 3.73 -7.36 4.30
CA GLN A 274 4.65 -8.26 3.65
C GLN A 274 5.70 -8.71 4.67
N ARG A 275 5.80 -10.03 4.91
CA ARG A 275 6.66 -10.62 5.94
C ARG A 275 7.35 -11.85 5.39
N ASP A 276 8.64 -11.94 5.59
CA ASP A 276 9.46 -13.06 5.10
C ASP A 276 9.05 -14.42 5.71
N ASP A 277 8.56 -14.42 6.94
CA ASP A 277 8.05 -15.60 7.62
C ASP A 277 6.58 -15.91 7.30
N GLY A 278 5.90 -15.01 6.55
CA GLY A 278 4.49 -15.16 6.21
C GLY A 278 3.52 -15.03 7.39
N VAL A 279 3.97 -14.47 8.51
CA VAL A 279 3.17 -14.30 9.73
C VAL A 279 3.25 -12.84 10.19
N TYR A 280 2.09 -12.26 10.47
CA TYR A 280 2.00 -10.96 11.10
C TYR A 280 1.21 -11.07 12.40
N SER A 281 1.80 -10.62 13.49
CA SER A 281 1.16 -10.60 14.81
C SER A 281 0.94 -9.15 15.25
N THR A 282 -0.26 -8.86 15.74
CA THR A 282 -0.60 -7.55 16.30
C THR A 282 -0.53 -7.60 17.81
N GLU A 283 0.17 -6.67 18.40
CA GLU A 283 0.13 -6.43 19.85
C GLU A 283 -0.82 -5.25 20.13
N GLY A 284 -1.89 -5.53 20.84
CA GLY A 284 -2.80 -4.55 21.43
C GLY A 284 -3.77 -3.84 20.47
N GLY A 285 -4.91 -3.45 21.01
CA GLY A 285 -5.80 -2.41 20.52
C GLY A 285 -6.38 -2.59 19.12
N LEU A 286 -7.25 -3.55 18.97
CA LEU A 286 -7.96 -3.85 17.71
C LEU A 286 -9.12 -2.88 17.48
N ARG A 287 -8.82 -1.61 17.22
CA ARG A 287 -9.83 -0.66 16.78
C ARG A 287 -10.15 -0.89 15.30
N GLN A 288 -11.42 -1.19 14.98
CA GLN A 288 -11.98 -1.30 13.64
C GLN A 288 -11.56 -2.56 12.83
N ILE A 289 -11.47 -3.72 13.48
CA ILE A 289 -11.34 -4.98 12.74
C ILE A 289 -12.68 -5.33 12.07
N PRO A 290 -12.68 -5.74 10.80
CA PRO A 290 -13.85 -6.29 10.13
C PRO A 290 -14.15 -7.71 10.64
N VAL A 291 -14.77 -7.81 11.81
CA VAL A 291 -14.93 -9.06 12.58
C VAL A 291 -15.53 -10.19 11.74
N LYS A 292 -16.57 -9.90 10.96
CA LYS A 292 -17.30 -10.92 10.17
C LYS A 292 -16.48 -11.51 9.02
N TRP A 293 -15.36 -10.89 8.64
CA TRP A 293 -14.44 -11.37 7.61
C TRP A 293 -13.16 -11.95 8.17
N THR A 294 -12.93 -11.82 9.47
CA THR A 294 -11.64 -12.12 10.09
C THR A 294 -11.64 -13.51 10.70
N ALA A 295 -10.57 -14.28 10.43
CA ALA A 295 -10.38 -15.62 10.96
C ALA A 295 -10.28 -15.66 12.49
N PRO A 296 -10.72 -16.75 13.14
CA PRO A 296 -10.68 -16.87 14.61
C PRO A 296 -9.31 -16.62 15.24
N GLU A 297 -8.23 -17.16 14.67
CA GLU A 297 -6.86 -16.97 15.19
C GLU A 297 -6.40 -15.50 15.06
N ALA A 298 -6.88 -14.78 14.07
CA ALA A 298 -6.60 -13.37 13.91
C ALA A 298 -7.38 -12.53 14.95
N LEU A 299 -8.65 -12.86 15.18
CA LEU A 299 -9.46 -12.19 16.20
C LEU A 299 -8.96 -12.47 17.63
N ASN A 300 -8.63 -13.72 17.92
CA ASN A 300 -8.32 -14.18 19.29
C ASN A 300 -6.87 -13.92 19.68
N TYR A 301 -5.94 -14.03 18.74
CA TYR A 301 -4.49 -13.94 19.00
C TYR A 301 -3.76 -12.90 18.17
N GLY A 302 -4.48 -12.15 17.32
CA GLY A 302 -3.86 -11.18 16.41
C GLY A 302 -2.94 -11.81 15.37
N ARG A 303 -3.06 -13.11 15.10
CA ARG A 303 -2.21 -13.85 14.18
C ARG A 303 -2.81 -13.83 12.77
N TYR A 304 -2.19 -13.11 11.87
CA TYR A 304 -2.56 -13.01 10.47
C TYR A 304 -1.55 -13.77 9.59
N THR A 305 -2.08 -14.59 8.70
CA THR A 305 -1.33 -15.40 7.74
C THR A 305 -2.10 -15.48 6.42
N THR A 306 -1.52 -16.11 5.41
CA THR A 306 -2.26 -16.44 4.18
C THR A 306 -3.49 -17.29 4.50
N GLU A 307 -3.41 -18.22 5.46
CA GLU A 307 -4.53 -19.05 5.89
C GLU A 307 -5.67 -18.23 6.51
N SER A 308 -5.36 -17.11 7.17
CA SER A 308 -6.41 -16.18 7.64
C SER A 308 -7.04 -15.41 6.47
N ASP A 309 -6.29 -15.09 5.43
CA ASP A 309 -6.84 -14.55 4.17
C ASP A 309 -7.74 -15.58 3.47
N VAL A 310 -7.43 -16.87 3.55
CA VAL A 310 -8.29 -17.95 3.02
C VAL A 310 -9.65 -17.96 3.71
N TRP A 311 -9.69 -17.79 5.02
CA TRP A 311 -10.95 -17.63 5.74
C TRP A 311 -11.77 -16.48 5.18
N SER A 312 -11.15 -15.32 5.04
CA SER A 312 -11.80 -14.12 4.46
C SER A 312 -12.30 -14.36 3.04
N PHE A 313 -11.54 -15.11 2.23
CA PHE A 313 -11.95 -15.52 0.89
C PHE A 313 -13.22 -16.36 0.92
N GLY A 314 -13.36 -17.25 1.89
CA GLY A 314 -14.60 -18.00 2.10
C GLY A 314 -15.81 -17.10 2.37
N ILE A 315 -15.63 -16.04 3.15
CA ILE A 315 -16.66 -15.03 3.38
C ILE A 315 -16.99 -14.27 2.06
N LEU A 316 -15.96 -13.93 1.29
CA LEU A 316 -16.13 -13.30 -0.03
C LEU A 316 -16.92 -14.21 -1.00
N LEU A 317 -16.67 -15.51 -0.99
CA LEU A 317 -17.48 -16.46 -1.76
C LEU A 317 -18.95 -16.37 -1.35
N TRP A 318 -19.24 -16.34 -0.07
CA TRP A 318 -20.58 -16.20 0.47
C TRP A 318 -21.24 -14.86 0.04
N GLU A 319 -20.50 -13.76 0.12
CA GLU A 319 -20.96 -12.46 -0.37
C GLU A 319 -21.33 -12.52 -1.87
N THR A 320 -20.48 -13.16 -2.67
CA THR A 320 -20.67 -13.27 -4.13
C THR A 320 -21.93 -14.04 -4.47
N PHE A 321 -22.11 -15.25 -3.90
CA PHE A 321 -23.23 -16.11 -4.24
C PHE A 321 -24.52 -15.75 -3.51
N SER A 322 -24.47 -14.90 -2.49
CA SER A 322 -25.64 -14.25 -1.89
C SER A 322 -26.02 -12.94 -2.58
N LEU A 323 -25.30 -12.54 -3.63
CA LEU A 323 -25.47 -11.29 -4.37
C LEU A 323 -25.32 -10.05 -3.47
N GLY A 324 -24.34 -10.09 -2.59
CA GLY A 324 -23.97 -8.95 -1.76
C GLY A 324 -24.72 -8.81 -0.45
N MET A 325 -25.28 -9.89 0.08
CA MET A 325 -25.84 -9.86 1.43
C MET A 325 -24.74 -9.67 2.48
N THR A 326 -25.10 -9.09 3.61
CA THR A 326 -24.18 -8.94 4.75
C THR A 326 -23.99 -10.30 5.43
N PRO A 327 -22.74 -10.76 5.63
CA PRO A 327 -22.49 -12.00 6.36
C PRO A 327 -23.06 -11.93 7.78
N TYR A 328 -23.52 -13.09 8.29
CA TYR A 328 -24.10 -13.20 9.64
C TYR A 328 -25.15 -12.12 9.91
N THR A 329 -26.11 -11.98 8.98
CA THR A 329 -27.02 -10.83 8.86
C THR A 329 -27.76 -10.48 10.15
N SER A 330 -28.11 -11.48 10.96
CA SER A 330 -28.86 -11.28 12.21
C SER A 330 -27.99 -11.16 13.46
N MET A 331 -26.66 -11.19 13.31
CA MET A 331 -25.70 -11.18 14.42
C MET A 331 -24.94 -9.87 14.51
N SER A 332 -24.67 -9.41 15.74
CA SER A 332 -23.66 -8.39 15.99
C SER A 332 -22.26 -8.95 15.79
N ASN A 333 -21.26 -8.07 15.74
CA ASN A 333 -19.85 -8.49 15.68
C ASN A 333 -19.46 -9.41 16.86
N GLN A 334 -19.90 -9.06 18.07
CA GLN A 334 -19.62 -9.83 19.27
C GLN A 334 -20.29 -11.21 19.21
N GLN A 335 -21.55 -11.28 18.84
CA GLN A 335 -22.28 -12.54 18.67
C GLN A 335 -21.64 -13.43 17.60
N THR A 336 -21.23 -12.85 16.47
CA THR A 336 -20.56 -13.57 15.39
C THR A 336 -19.27 -14.22 15.90
N ARG A 337 -18.44 -13.47 16.60
CA ARG A 337 -17.18 -13.97 17.17
C ARG A 337 -17.41 -15.14 18.11
N GLU A 338 -18.37 -15.00 19.03
CA GLU A 338 -18.71 -16.04 20.00
C GLU A 338 -19.25 -17.32 19.33
N GLU A 339 -20.18 -17.16 18.38
CA GLU A 339 -20.80 -18.29 17.70
C GLU A 339 -19.84 -19.05 16.78
N VAL A 340 -18.98 -18.32 16.06
CA VAL A 340 -17.95 -18.92 15.22
C VAL A 340 -16.95 -19.74 16.04
N ASP A 341 -16.53 -19.24 17.20
CA ASP A 341 -15.67 -19.98 18.13
C ASP A 341 -16.31 -21.28 18.63
N LYS A 342 -17.65 -21.32 18.74
CA LYS A 342 -18.40 -22.50 19.12
C LYS A 342 -18.64 -23.49 17.96
N GLY A 343 -18.20 -23.14 16.75
CA GLY A 343 -18.35 -23.98 15.56
C GLY A 343 -19.46 -23.59 14.61
N TYR A 344 -20.20 -22.50 14.87
CA TYR A 344 -21.20 -22.00 13.95
C TYR A 344 -20.59 -21.58 12.61
N ARG A 345 -21.25 -21.96 11.51
CA ARG A 345 -20.91 -21.51 10.16
C ARG A 345 -22.18 -21.13 9.41
N MET A 346 -22.08 -20.14 8.52
CA MET A 346 -23.18 -19.75 7.67
C MET A 346 -23.58 -20.90 6.74
N SER A 347 -24.87 -21.03 6.48
CA SER A 347 -25.37 -21.90 5.41
C SER A 347 -25.03 -21.29 4.05
N ALA A 348 -24.82 -22.12 3.03
CA ALA A 348 -24.63 -21.65 1.67
C ALA A 348 -25.81 -20.80 1.21
N PRO A 349 -25.58 -19.73 0.43
CA PRO A 349 -26.66 -18.96 -0.17
C PRO A 349 -27.54 -19.81 -1.06
N GLN A 350 -28.82 -19.39 -1.26
CA GLN A 350 -29.73 -20.02 -2.16
C GLN A 350 -29.16 -20.06 -3.59
N ASN A 351 -29.32 -21.18 -4.28
CA ASN A 351 -28.82 -21.44 -5.64
C ASN A 351 -27.29 -21.47 -5.76
N CYS A 352 -26.56 -21.53 -4.65
CA CYS A 352 -25.11 -21.70 -4.67
C CYS A 352 -24.75 -23.12 -5.13
N PRO A 353 -23.81 -23.28 -6.09
CA PRO A 353 -23.32 -24.61 -6.46
C PRO A 353 -22.78 -25.38 -5.27
N VAL A 354 -23.01 -26.70 -5.24
CA VAL A 354 -22.57 -27.57 -4.14
C VAL A 354 -21.06 -27.52 -3.95
N GLU A 355 -20.32 -27.49 -5.05
CA GLU A 355 -18.86 -27.43 -5.01
C GLU A 355 -18.36 -26.12 -4.36
N ILE A 356 -19.05 -25.00 -4.59
CA ILE A 356 -18.75 -23.71 -3.95
C ILE A 356 -19.09 -23.76 -2.45
N SER A 357 -20.21 -24.36 -2.10
CA SER A 357 -20.59 -24.58 -0.70
C SER A 357 -19.53 -25.41 0.06
N ARG A 358 -19.02 -26.45 -0.54
CA ARG A 358 -17.93 -27.27 0.02
C ARG A 358 -16.64 -26.48 0.17
N MET A 359 -16.35 -25.63 -0.82
CA MET A 359 -15.18 -24.74 -0.79
C MET A 359 -15.27 -23.75 0.38
N MET A 360 -16.43 -23.12 0.59
CA MET A 360 -16.66 -22.26 1.76
C MET A 360 -16.36 -23.01 3.06
N SER A 361 -16.89 -24.19 3.22
CA SER A 361 -16.66 -25.02 4.42
C SER A 361 -15.17 -25.33 4.63
N SER A 362 -14.44 -25.59 3.56
CA SER A 362 -13.00 -25.83 3.65
C SER A 362 -12.22 -24.58 4.04
N CYS A 363 -12.63 -23.40 3.58
CA CYS A 363 -12.03 -22.12 3.97
C CYS A 363 -12.28 -21.79 5.44
N TRP A 364 -13.38 -22.29 6.02
CA TRP A 364 -13.79 -21.97 7.38
C TRP A 364 -13.43 -23.06 8.40
N GLN A 365 -12.44 -23.90 8.11
CA GLN A 365 -11.88 -24.82 9.09
C GLN A 365 -11.27 -24.00 10.23
N TYR A 366 -11.53 -24.41 11.48
CA TYR A 366 -11.05 -23.68 12.65
C TYR A 366 -9.51 -23.68 12.70
N ASP A 367 -8.90 -24.84 12.45
CA ASP A 367 -7.43 -24.95 12.34
C ASP A 367 -6.97 -24.38 10.98
N PRO A 368 -6.14 -23.33 11.00
CA PRO A 368 -5.62 -22.75 9.75
C PRO A 368 -4.91 -23.76 8.84
N LYS A 369 -4.25 -24.76 9.42
CA LYS A 369 -3.52 -25.79 8.67
C LYS A 369 -4.42 -26.68 7.80
N ASN A 370 -5.70 -26.77 8.15
CA ASN A 370 -6.67 -27.60 7.43
C ASN A 370 -7.37 -26.83 6.28
N ARG A 371 -7.09 -25.54 6.14
CA ARG A 371 -7.64 -24.74 5.05
C ARG A 371 -6.83 -24.94 3.77
N PRO A 372 -7.49 -24.92 2.58
CA PRO A 372 -6.76 -25.00 1.31
C PRO A 372 -5.95 -23.72 1.04
N GLY A 373 -4.88 -23.83 0.27
CA GLY A 373 -4.15 -22.67 -0.24
C GLY A 373 -4.83 -22.04 -1.46
N PHE A 374 -4.44 -20.84 -1.82
CA PHE A 374 -5.05 -20.13 -2.97
C PHE A 374 -4.77 -20.78 -4.33
N LYS A 375 -3.64 -21.44 -4.49
CA LYS A 375 -3.34 -22.21 -5.70
C LYS A 375 -4.39 -23.30 -5.94
N LYS A 376 -4.73 -24.05 -4.89
CA LYS A 376 -5.76 -25.09 -4.93
C LYS A 376 -7.15 -24.49 -5.18
N LEU A 377 -7.50 -23.43 -4.47
CA LEU A 377 -8.79 -22.74 -4.62
C LEU A 377 -8.97 -22.22 -6.05
N ARG A 378 -7.97 -21.58 -6.60
CA ARG A 378 -7.98 -21.11 -7.99
C ARG A 378 -8.17 -22.26 -8.98
N SER A 379 -7.43 -23.35 -8.82
CA SER A 379 -7.53 -24.53 -9.67
C SER A 379 -8.92 -25.16 -9.62
N GLU A 380 -9.49 -25.33 -8.44
CA GLU A 380 -10.83 -25.87 -8.25
C GLU A 380 -11.91 -24.96 -8.88
N LEU A 381 -11.79 -23.64 -8.71
CA LEU A 381 -12.71 -22.69 -9.34
C LEU A 381 -12.64 -22.74 -10.86
N SER A 382 -11.47 -22.91 -11.44
CA SER A 382 -11.29 -23.10 -12.87
C SER A 382 -12.00 -24.36 -13.37
N VAL A 383 -11.91 -25.44 -12.64
CA VAL A 383 -12.60 -26.71 -12.96
C VAL A 383 -14.11 -26.53 -12.87
N ILE A 384 -14.62 -25.90 -11.80
CA ILE A 384 -16.06 -25.62 -11.62
C ILE A 384 -16.59 -24.76 -12.76
N TYR A 385 -15.85 -23.71 -13.12
CA TYR A 385 -16.20 -22.83 -14.25
C TYR A 385 -16.40 -23.60 -15.56
N LYS A 386 -15.51 -24.53 -15.86
CA LYS A 386 -15.58 -25.33 -17.08
C LYS A 386 -16.74 -26.33 -17.11
N LYS A 387 -17.21 -26.77 -15.96
CA LYS A 387 -18.34 -27.72 -15.83
C LYS A 387 -19.71 -27.04 -15.95
N ILE A 388 -19.80 -25.76 -15.69
CA ILE A 388 -21.06 -25.01 -15.79
C ILE A 388 -21.30 -24.66 -17.25
N THR A 389 -22.42 -25.09 -17.79
CA THR A 389 -22.84 -24.81 -19.19
C THR A 389 -23.47 -23.42 -19.34
#